data_f8f06072f39cc6e4a99daafadcd420bf
#
_entry.id   f8f06072f39cc6e4a99daafadcd420bf
#
_cell.length_a   1.000
_cell.length_b   1.000
_cell.length_c   1.000
_cell.angle_alpha   90.00
_cell.angle_beta   90.00
_cell.angle_gamma   90.00
#
_symmetry.space_group_name_H-M   'P 1'
#
loop_
_entity.id
_entity.type
_entity.pdbx_description
1 polymer ?
#
loop_
_entity_poly.entity_id
_entity_poly.type
_entity_poly.pdbx_seq_one_letter_code
_entity_poly.pdbx_strand_id
1 'polypeptide(L)'
;MPTTRREVLLSTGALAGTSLLTGREAVSQQSDPLEEEVAAALNVWDFKKIAQQRLDQASWDFITGAAGDEISMRWNREAYDRIRLEPNVLVDVSGIDTRTRLFGQEIPFPILVSPSGGHSRSHPDGELATARGAGQAQAIMAVSTLSSKPIEELARVATQSLWFQLYMI
;
A
#
# COMPACT_ATOMS: atom_id res chain seq x y z
N MET A 1 35.18 -12.70 17.60
CA MET A 1 33.74 -13.12 17.50
C MET A 1 32.91 -11.87 17.54
N PRO A 2 32.14 -11.56 16.51
CA PRO A 2 31.31 -10.36 16.49
C PRO A 2 30.04 -10.59 17.30
N THR A 3 29.80 -9.73 18.28
CA THR A 3 28.61 -9.67 19.10
C THR A 3 27.39 -9.27 18.22
N THR A 4 26.30 -10.02 18.32
CA THR A 4 25.09 -9.78 17.55
C THR A 4 24.32 -8.59 18.12
N ARG A 5 23.58 -7.87 17.25
CA ARG A 5 22.75 -6.68 17.60
C ARG A 5 21.78 -6.87 18.78
N ARG A 6 21.55 -8.08 19.21
CA ARG A 6 20.63 -8.45 20.30
C ARG A 6 21.26 -8.31 21.69
N GLU A 7 22.58 -8.34 21.81
CA GLU A 7 23.28 -8.29 23.11
C GLU A 7 23.61 -6.88 23.59
N VAL A 8 23.54 -5.87 22.71
CA VAL A 8 23.83 -4.47 23.05
C VAL A 8 22.68 -3.79 23.81
N LEU A 9 21.47 -4.34 23.81
CA LEU A 9 20.30 -3.72 24.46
C LEU A 9 20.06 -4.19 25.93
N LEU A 10 20.86 -5.07 26.46
CA LEU A 10 20.64 -5.64 27.80
C LEU A 10 21.61 -5.18 28.89
N SER A 11 22.51 -4.22 28.63
CA SER A 11 23.59 -3.85 29.57
C SER A 11 23.57 -2.41 30.07
N THR A 12 22.41 -1.77 30.23
CA THR A 12 22.38 -0.46 30.93
C THR A 12 21.16 -0.34 31.83
N GLY A 13 21.42 -0.33 33.15
CA GLY A 13 20.61 0.42 34.08
C GLY A 13 19.86 -0.35 35.16
N ALA A 14 20.55 -0.97 36.11
CA ALA A 14 19.99 -1.15 37.44
C ALA A 14 20.29 0.10 38.27
N LEU A 15 19.29 0.95 38.47
CA LEU A 15 19.26 1.93 39.56
C LEU A 15 17.90 1.86 40.26
N ALA A 16 17.95 1.43 41.50
CA ALA A 16 16.82 1.37 42.41
C ALA A 16 16.30 2.79 42.71
N GLY A 17 15.03 3.01 42.44
CA GLY A 17 14.29 4.18 42.86
C GLY A 17 12.87 3.75 43.23
N THR A 18 12.64 3.59 44.56
CA THR A 18 11.31 3.47 45.16
C THR A 18 10.50 4.71 44.91
N SER A 19 9.39 4.61 44.16
CA SER A 19 8.28 5.60 44.23
C SER A 19 6.95 4.99 43.84
N LEU A 20 6.07 4.95 44.81
CA LEU A 20 4.62 5.13 44.80
C LEU A 20 3.80 4.57 43.61
N LEU A 21 3.08 3.52 43.94
CA LEU A 21 1.91 2.96 43.29
C LEU A 21 0.90 4.05 42.88
N THR A 22 0.87 4.41 41.62
CA THR A 22 -0.34 4.84 40.92
C THR A 22 -0.56 3.81 39.81
N GLY A 23 -1.62 3.02 39.96
CA GLY A 23 -2.02 2.02 38.97
C GLY A 23 -2.35 2.69 37.64
N ARG A 24 -1.37 2.68 36.76
CA ARG A 24 -1.57 2.89 35.34
C ARG A 24 -1.67 1.49 34.76
N GLU A 25 -2.92 1.01 34.63
CA GLU A 25 -3.18 -0.18 33.83
C GLU A 25 -2.48 0.03 32.48
N ALA A 26 -1.49 -0.78 32.20
CA ALA A 26 -0.93 -0.90 30.88
C ALA A 26 -2.05 -1.51 30.03
N VAL A 27 -2.80 -0.64 29.34
CA VAL A 27 -3.65 -1.07 28.24
C VAL A 27 -2.69 -1.70 27.26
N SER A 28 -2.68 -3.03 27.23
CA SER A 28 -2.01 -3.76 26.16
C SER A 28 -2.70 -3.32 24.87
N GLN A 29 -2.02 -2.51 24.07
CA GLN A 29 -2.45 -2.25 22.70
C GLN A 29 -2.41 -3.60 21.99
N GLN A 30 -3.56 -4.28 21.99
CA GLN A 30 -3.79 -5.40 21.11
C GLN A 30 -3.75 -4.81 19.71
N SER A 31 -2.72 -5.13 18.95
CA SER A 31 -2.63 -4.77 17.53
C SER A 31 -3.91 -5.27 16.84
N ASP A 32 -4.47 -4.44 15.97
CA ASP A 32 -5.61 -4.85 15.16
C ASP A 32 -5.18 -6.09 14.34
N PRO A 33 -5.91 -7.22 14.42
CA PRO A 33 -5.60 -8.42 13.64
C PRO A 33 -5.42 -8.12 12.14
N LEU A 34 -6.10 -7.09 11.61
CA LEU A 34 -5.92 -6.64 10.24
C LEU A 34 -4.53 -6.04 10.01
N GLU A 35 -4.04 -5.22 10.93
CA GLU A 35 -2.70 -4.63 10.81
C GLU A 35 -1.63 -5.71 10.78
N GLU A 36 -1.79 -6.78 11.57
CA GLU A 36 -0.89 -7.93 11.56
C GLU A 36 -0.96 -8.70 10.24
N GLU A 37 -2.17 -8.99 9.71
CA GLU A 37 -2.34 -9.65 8.43
C GLU A 37 -1.75 -8.83 7.28
N VAL A 38 -1.98 -7.52 7.27
CA VAL A 38 -1.44 -6.60 6.27
C VAL A 38 0.08 -6.52 6.37
N ALA A 39 0.63 -6.46 7.58
CA ALA A 39 2.08 -6.43 7.79
C ALA A 39 2.78 -7.73 7.39
N ALA A 40 2.07 -8.86 7.43
CA ALA A 40 2.57 -10.17 7.00
C ALA A 40 2.46 -10.39 5.48
N ALA A 41 1.73 -9.56 4.75
CA ALA A 41 1.55 -9.70 3.30
C ALA A 41 2.86 -9.44 2.55
N LEU A 42 3.28 -10.39 1.73
CA LEU A 42 4.53 -10.33 0.96
C LEU A 42 4.32 -9.81 -0.48
N ASN A 43 3.09 -9.85 -0.97
CA ASN A 43 2.76 -9.47 -2.34
C ASN A 43 1.27 -9.10 -2.45
N VAL A 44 0.86 -8.55 -3.59
CA VAL A 44 -0.52 -8.11 -3.84
C VAL A 44 -1.57 -9.23 -3.78
N TRP A 45 -1.18 -10.51 -3.97
CA TRP A 45 -2.11 -11.64 -3.89
C TRP A 45 -2.48 -12.00 -2.46
N ASP A 46 -1.63 -11.68 -1.50
CA ASP A 46 -1.95 -11.86 -0.09
C ASP A 46 -3.03 -10.86 0.32
N PHE A 47 -2.97 -9.61 -0.17
CA PHE A 47 -4.05 -8.63 0.01
C PHE A 47 -5.38 -9.10 -0.59
N LYS A 48 -5.37 -9.84 -1.73
CA LYS A 48 -6.58 -10.41 -2.29
C LYS A 48 -7.28 -11.35 -1.32
N LYS A 49 -6.52 -12.20 -0.60
CA LYS A 49 -7.07 -13.13 0.40
C LYS A 49 -7.68 -12.38 1.58
N ILE A 50 -7.00 -11.33 2.07
CA ILE A 50 -7.48 -10.47 3.14
C ILE A 50 -8.78 -9.76 2.72
N ALA A 51 -8.82 -9.20 1.52
CA ALA A 51 -9.99 -8.53 0.97
C ALA A 51 -11.20 -9.46 0.83
N GLN A 52 -11.00 -10.71 0.41
CA GLN A 52 -12.07 -11.70 0.28
C GLN A 52 -12.82 -11.98 1.60
N GLN A 53 -12.13 -11.92 2.73
CA GLN A 53 -12.72 -12.13 4.04
C GLN A 53 -13.47 -10.90 4.57
N ARG A 54 -13.27 -9.73 3.97
CA ARG A 54 -13.75 -8.44 4.50
C ARG A 54 -14.77 -7.75 3.63
N LEU A 55 -14.78 -8.05 2.34
CA LEU A 55 -15.76 -7.48 1.41
C LEU A 55 -17.05 -8.29 1.44
N ASP A 56 -18.18 -7.60 1.27
CA ASP A 56 -19.43 -8.28 0.95
C ASP A 56 -19.36 -8.97 -0.42
N GLN A 57 -20.21 -9.99 -0.62
CA GLN A 57 -20.15 -10.80 -1.83
C GLN A 57 -20.34 -9.99 -3.12
N ALA A 58 -21.21 -9.00 -3.13
CA ALA A 58 -21.47 -8.20 -4.33
C ALA A 58 -20.28 -7.32 -4.71
N SER A 59 -19.63 -6.70 -3.72
CA SER A 59 -18.39 -5.94 -3.91
C SER A 59 -17.24 -6.85 -4.36
N TRP A 60 -17.13 -8.03 -3.76
CA TRP A 60 -16.12 -9.01 -4.14
C TRP A 60 -16.28 -9.47 -5.59
N ASP A 61 -17.49 -9.87 -6.00
CA ASP A 61 -17.77 -10.34 -7.35
C ASP A 61 -17.54 -9.23 -8.40
N PHE A 62 -17.93 -7.99 -8.07
CA PHE A 62 -17.69 -6.84 -8.94
C PHE A 62 -16.19 -6.57 -9.16
N ILE A 63 -15.38 -6.63 -8.10
CA ILE A 63 -13.95 -6.30 -8.17
C ILE A 63 -13.14 -7.43 -8.81
N THR A 64 -13.52 -8.69 -8.55
CA THR A 64 -12.74 -9.86 -8.98
C THR A 64 -13.24 -10.50 -10.25
N GLY A 65 -14.43 -10.16 -10.71
CA GLY A 65 -15.00 -10.65 -11.96
C GLY A 65 -14.43 -9.94 -13.20
N ALA A 66 -14.65 -10.55 -14.35
CA ALA A 66 -14.27 -10.00 -15.64
C ALA A 66 -15.32 -10.29 -16.71
N ALA A 67 -15.17 -9.72 -17.90
CA ALA A 67 -16.12 -9.86 -18.98
C ALA A 67 -16.09 -11.26 -19.63
N GLY A 68 -17.25 -11.77 -19.96
CA GLY A 68 -17.45 -13.02 -20.70
C GLY A 68 -16.76 -14.21 -20.01
N ASP A 69 -15.95 -14.95 -20.75
CA ASP A 69 -15.23 -16.12 -20.26
C ASP A 69 -13.94 -15.77 -19.49
N GLU A 70 -13.73 -14.50 -19.13
CA GLU A 70 -12.60 -13.99 -18.37
C GLU A 70 -11.22 -14.25 -19.01
N ILE A 71 -11.19 -14.44 -20.33
CA ILE A 71 -9.97 -14.77 -21.06
C ILE A 71 -8.93 -13.66 -20.93
N SER A 72 -9.35 -12.39 -21.11
CA SER A 72 -8.43 -11.24 -21.02
C SER A 72 -7.84 -11.08 -19.64
N MET A 73 -8.61 -11.37 -18.58
CA MET A 73 -8.11 -11.32 -17.21
C MET A 73 -7.01 -12.37 -16.99
N ARG A 74 -7.20 -13.61 -17.48
CA ARG A 74 -6.18 -14.65 -17.42
C ARG A 74 -4.93 -14.25 -18.21
N TRP A 75 -5.08 -13.76 -19.43
CA TRP A 75 -3.97 -13.32 -20.28
C TRP A 75 -3.18 -12.16 -19.67
N ASN A 76 -3.83 -11.22 -19.05
CA ASN A 76 -3.18 -10.11 -18.35
C ASN A 76 -2.20 -10.62 -17.27
N ARG A 77 -2.56 -11.69 -16.58
CA ARG A 77 -1.68 -12.32 -15.59
C ARG A 77 -0.57 -13.13 -16.24
N GLU A 78 -0.93 -14.03 -17.17
CA GLU A 78 0.01 -14.91 -17.86
C GLU A 78 1.08 -14.15 -18.65
N ALA A 79 0.78 -12.92 -19.08
CA ALA A 79 1.74 -12.06 -19.76
C ALA A 79 2.97 -11.77 -18.88
N TYR A 80 2.79 -11.57 -17.59
CA TYR A 80 3.91 -11.35 -16.66
C TYR A 80 4.75 -12.60 -16.45
N ASP A 81 4.17 -13.79 -16.50
CA ASP A 81 4.89 -15.06 -16.37
C ASP A 81 5.87 -15.31 -17.53
N ARG A 82 5.67 -14.60 -18.65
CA ARG A 82 6.56 -14.68 -19.83
C ARG A 82 7.74 -13.73 -19.77
N ILE A 83 7.70 -12.73 -18.88
CA ILE A 83 8.79 -11.78 -18.70
C ILE A 83 9.89 -12.43 -17.88
N ARG A 84 11.11 -12.38 -18.38
CA ARG A 84 12.30 -12.87 -17.68
C ARG A 84 13.18 -11.69 -17.32
N LEU A 85 13.60 -11.65 -16.05
CA LEU A 85 14.62 -10.72 -15.60
C LEU A 85 15.97 -11.36 -15.82
N GLU A 86 16.85 -10.70 -16.55
CA GLU A 86 18.23 -11.11 -16.75
C GLU A 86 19.12 -10.33 -15.77
N PRO A 87 19.54 -10.95 -14.65
CA PRO A 87 20.34 -10.25 -13.66
C PRO A 87 21.77 -10.07 -14.14
N ASN A 88 22.34 -8.89 -13.91
CA ASN A 88 23.77 -8.66 -14.04
C ASN A 88 24.45 -8.95 -12.70
N VAL A 89 25.50 -9.78 -12.73
CA VAL A 89 26.31 -10.09 -11.55
C VAL A 89 27.49 -9.12 -11.42
N LEU A 90 28.03 -8.98 -10.20
CA LEU A 90 29.21 -8.13 -9.91
C LEU A 90 29.00 -6.64 -10.20
N VAL A 91 27.75 -6.18 -10.19
CA VAL A 91 27.41 -4.76 -10.29
C VAL A 91 27.29 -4.18 -8.88
N ASP A 92 27.90 -3.01 -8.64
CA ASP A 92 27.72 -2.30 -7.39
C ASP A 92 26.27 -1.76 -7.30
N VAL A 93 25.54 -2.23 -6.28
CA VAL A 93 24.15 -1.86 -5.99
C VAL A 93 24.02 -1.06 -4.70
N SER A 94 25.12 -0.48 -4.18
CA SER A 94 25.12 0.32 -2.96
C SER A 94 24.37 1.64 -3.10
N GLY A 95 24.25 2.16 -4.33
CA GLY A 95 23.56 3.42 -4.65
C GLY A 95 22.47 3.19 -5.70
N ILE A 96 21.31 2.65 -5.30
CA ILE A 96 20.17 2.48 -6.21
C ILE A 96 19.38 3.78 -6.30
N ASP A 97 19.17 4.29 -7.51
CA ASP A 97 18.32 5.44 -7.79
C ASP A 97 17.19 5.01 -8.75
N THR A 98 15.95 5.09 -8.26
CA THR A 98 14.74 4.74 -9.02
C THR A 98 13.96 5.96 -9.49
N ARG A 99 14.48 7.17 -9.23
CA ARG A 99 13.82 8.41 -9.63
C ARG A 99 13.64 8.49 -11.14
N THR A 100 12.53 9.02 -11.55
CA THR A 100 12.25 9.30 -12.96
C THR A 100 11.46 10.60 -13.08
N ARG A 101 11.29 11.08 -14.31
CA ARG A 101 10.55 12.32 -14.58
C ARG A 101 9.39 12.02 -15.53
N LEU A 102 8.16 12.37 -15.10
CA LEU A 102 6.95 12.25 -15.89
C LEU A 102 6.30 13.64 -16.02
N PHE A 103 6.07 14.09 -17.26
CA PHE A 103 5.47 15.41 -17.57
C PHE A 103 6.11 16.58 -16.80
N GLY A 104 7.44 16.53 -16.65
CA GLY A 104 8.20 17.57 -15.94
C GLY A 104 8.26 17.43 -14.43
N GLN A 105 7.47 16.53 -13.84
CA GLN A 105 7.50 16.21 -12.41
C GLN A 105 8.47 15.07 -12.12
N GLU A 106 9.37 15.27 -11.17
CA GLU A 106 10.22 14.19 -10.64
C GLU A 106 9.44 13.34 -9.65
N ILE A 107 9.57 12.02 -9.78
CA ILE A 107 8.96 11.02 -8.89
C ILE A 107 10.03 10.05 -8.39
N PRO A 108 9.94 9.56 -7.14
CA PRO A 108 10.99 8.74 -6.53
C PRO A 108 11.13 7.34 -7.16
N PHE A 109 10.08 6.85 -7.81
CA PHE A 109 10.05 5.54 -8.49
C PHE A 109 8.92 5.51 -9.54
N PRO A 110 9.02 4.67 -10.59
CA PRO A 110 8.09 4.69 -11.73
C PRO A 110 6.81 3.86 -11.49
N ILE A 111 6.16 4.04 -10.33
CA ILE A 111 4.90 3.37 -9.99
C ILE A 111 3.88 4.42 -9.57
N LEU A 112 2.69 4.36 -10.18
CA LEU A 112 1.58 5.25 -9.93
C LEU A 112 0.34 4.44 -9.56
N VAL A 113 -0.58 5.05 -8.82
CA VAL A 113 -1.89 4.46 -8.56
C VAL A 113 -2.79 4.71 -9.78
N SER A 114 -3.19 3.63 -10.44
CA SER A 114 -4.06 3.65 -11.62
C SER A 114 -5.44 4.21 -11.30
N PRO A 115 -6.11 4.90 -12.24
CA PRO A 115 -7.48 5.36 -12.03
C PRO A 115 -8.43 4.17 -11.95
N SER A 116 -9.14 4.07 -10.85
CA SER A 116 -10.27 3.15 -10.67
C SER A 116 -11.39 3.89 -9.95
N GLY A 117 -12.63 3.56 -10.29
CA GLY A 117 -13.80 4.20 -9.70
C GLY A 117 -14.38 3.39 -8.54
N GLY A 118 -15.17 4.05 -7.70
CA GLY A 118 -16.01 3.38 -6.72
C GLY A 118 -15.27 2.73 -5.56
N HIS A 119 -14.18 3.31 -5.08
CA HIS A 119 -13.41 2.78 -3.94
C HIS A 119 -14.24 2.65 -2.65
N SER A 120 -15.36 3.39 -2.53
CA SER A 120 -16.29 3.24 -1.40
C SER A 120 -16.95 1.86 -1.31
N ARG A 121 -16.85 1.02 -2.37
CA ARG A 121 -17.24 -0.39 -2.31
C ARG A 121 -16.28 -1.23 -1.47
N SER A 122 -15.03 -0.82 -1.40
CA SER A 122 -13.97 -1.55 -0.69
C SER A 122 -13.68 -0.97 0.69
N HIS A 123 -13.87 0.34 0.88
CA HIS A 123 -13.56 1.02 2.13
C HIS A 123 -14.45 2.25 2.31
N PRO A 124 -14.96 2.55 3.52
CA PRO A 124 -15.85 3.71 3.77
C PRO A 124 -15.26 5.05 3.34
N ASP A 125 -13.96 5.25 3.54
CA ASP A 125 -13.26 6.46 3.11
C ASP A 125 -13.02 6.50 1.59
N GLY A 126 -13.17 5.38 0.89
CA GLY A 126 -13.03 5.31 -0.55
C GLY A 126 -11.68 5.85 -1.04
N GLU A 127 -11.72 6.72 -2.04
CA GLU A 127 -10.54 7.34 -2.64
C GLU A 127 -9.74 8.22 -1.68
N LEU A 128 -10.33 8.69 -0.57
CA LEU A 128 -9.59 9.44 0.45
C LEU A 128 -8.54 8.56 1.14
N ALA A 129 -8.87 7.29 1.44
CA ALA A 129 -7.91 6.33 1.99
C ALA A 129 -6.79 6.06 0.98
N THR A 130 -7.13 5.86 -0.29
CA THR A 130 -6.16 5.65 -1.36
C THR A 130 -5.23 6.84 -1.56
N ALA A 131 -5.76 8.07 -1.53
CA ALA A 131 -4.97 9.28 -1.66
C ALA A 131 -3.97 9.46 -0.50
N ARG A 132 -4.40 9.14 0.74
CA ARG A 132 -3.50 9.13 1.89
C ARG A 132 -2.39 8.09 1.75
N GLY A 133 -2.74 6.86 1.35
CA GLY A 133 -1.78 5.77 1.14
C GLY A 133 -0.79 6.07 0.02
N ALA A 134 -1.27 6.60 -1.10
CA ALA A 134 -0.42 7.06 -2.20
C ALA A 134 0.55 8.16 -1.74
N GLY A 135 0.05 9.12 -0.94
CA GLY A 135 0.87 10.18 -0.36
C GLY A 135 1.96 9.67 0.57
N GLN A 136 1.66 8.70 1.43
CA GLN A 136 2.66 8.05 2.31
C GLN A 136 3.73 7.31 1.50
N ALA A 137 3.33 6.67 0.40
CA ALA A 137 4.24 6.00 -0.52
C ALA A 137 4.96 6.96 -1.48
N GLN A 138 4.67 8.26 -1.45
CA GLN A 138 5.17 9.27 -2.39
C GLN A 138 4.81 8.96 -3.86
N ALA A 139 3.72 8.25 -4.08
CA ALA A 139 3.21 7.88 -5.40
C ALA A 139 2.16 8.90 -5.90
N ILE A 140 2.15 9.16 -7.20
CA ILE A 140 1.07 9.90 -7.85
C ILE A 140 -0.16 9.02 -7.93
N MET A 141 -1.34 9.58 -7.63
CA MET A 141 -2.62 8.92 -7.83
C MET A 141 -3.35 9.56 -9.02
N ALA A 142 -3.82 8.73 -9.94
CA ALA A 142 -4.78 9.14 -10.96
C ALA A 142 -6.20 8.92 -10.44
N VAL A 143 -6.98 10.00 -10.37
CA VAL A 143 -8.37 9.99 -9.92
C VAL A 143 -9.27 9.66 -11.11
N SER A 144 -10.17 8.71 -10.95
CA SER A 144 -11.14 8.35 -11.99
C SER A 144 -12.28 9.38 -12.07
N THR A 145 -12.83 9.57 -13.27
CA THR A 145 -14.14 10.26 -13.47
C THR A 145 -15.25 9.63 -12.61
N LEU A 146 -15.15 8.31 -12.33
CA LEU A 146 -16.13 7.56 -11.53
C LEU A 146 -15.71 7.46 -10.05
N SER A 147 -14.93 8.41 -9.57
CA SER A 147 -14.57 8.48 -8.15
C SER A 147 -15.81 8.59 -7.27
N SER A 148 -15.86 7.86 -6.17
CA SER A 148 -16.94 7.93 -5.19
C SER A 148 -16.83 9.13 -4.24
N LYS A 149 -15.71 9.85 -4.27
CA LYS A 149 -15.47 11.05 -3.49
C LYS A 149 -15.15 12.23 -4.41
N PRO A 150 -15.59 13.45 -4.06
CA PRO A 150 -15.26 14.66 -4.82
C PRO A 150 -13.77 14.91 -4.90
N ILE A 151 -13.28 15.38 -6.06
CA ILE A 151 -11.85 15.64 -6.25
C ILE A 151 -11.33 16.74 -5.31
N GLU A 152 -12.18 17.68 -4.92
CA GLU A 152 -11.88 18.73 -3.97
C GLU A 152 -11.57 18.19 -2.57
N GLU A 153 -12.22 17.09 -2.18
CA GLU A 153 -11.93 16.41 -0.91
C GLU A 153 -10.61 15.64 -0.99
N LEU A 154 -10.36 14.96 -2.12
CA LEU A 154 -9.09 14.30 -2.35
C LEU A 154 -7.91 15.29 -2.34
N ALA A 155 -8.08 16.45 -2.97
CA ALA A 155 -7.05 17.49 -3.00
C ALA A 155 -6.66 18.00 -1.60
N ARG A 156 -7.58 17.96 -0.62
CA ARG A 156 -7.28 18.37 0.76
C ARG A 156 -6.42 17.36 1.52
N VAL A 157 -6.45 16.09 1.15
CA VAL A 157 -5.71 15.01 1.84
C VAL A 157 -4.51 14.53 1.07
N ALA A 158 -4.43 14.81 -0.24
CA ALA A 158 -3.33 14.42 -1.08
C ALA A 158 -2.07 15.23 -0.74
N THR A 159 -0.95 14.54 -0.58
CA THR A 159 0.38 15.14 -0.36
C THR A 159 1.24 15.09 -1.63
N GLN A 160 0.78 14.39 -2.66
CA GLN A 160 1.37 14.32 -3.99
C GLN A 160 0.41 14.88 -5.03
N SER A 161 0.91 15.20 -6.21
CA SER A 161 0.07 15.63 -7.33
C SER A 161 -0.99 14.58 -7.65
N LEU A 162 -2.22 15.04 -7.90
CA LEU A 162 -3.27 14.19 -8.43
C LEU A 162 -3.33 14.36 -9.95
N TRP A 163 -3.45 13.24 -10.65
CA TRP A 163 -3.84 13.23 -12.06
C TRP A 163 -5.32 12.91 -12.16
N PHE A 164 -5.94 13.30 -13.26
CA PHE A 164 -7.36 13.05 -13.49
C PHE A 164 -7.57 12.28 -14.79
N GLN A 165 -8.30 11.18 -14.71
CA GLN A 165 -8.74 10.41 -15.86
C GLN A 165 -10.14 10.88 -16.26
N LEU A 166 -10.26 11.39 -17.47
CA LEU A 166 -11.50 11.90 -18.03
C LEU A 166 -12.11 10.89 -19.01
N TYR A 167 -13.39 10.59 -18.83
CA TYR A 167 -14.21 10.02 -19.88
C TYR A 167 -14.87 11.15 -20.67
N MET A 168 -14.76 11.09 -21.99
CA MET A 168 -15.55 11.94 -22.89
C MET A 168 -16.82 11.17 -23.24
N ILE A 169 -17.87 11.40 -22.47
CA ILE A 169 -19.17 10.75 -22.61
C ILE A 169 -20.11 11.71 -23.32
#